data_53324ff0e3c13bf37aab6beed4c1c98d
#
_entry.id   53324ff0e3c13bf37aab6beed4c1c98d
#
_cell.length_a   1.000
_cell.length_b   1.000
_cell.length_c   1.000
_cell.angle_alpha   90.00
_cell.angle_beta   90.00
_cell.angle_gamma   90.00
#
_symmetry.space_group_name_H-M   'P 1'
#
loop_
_entity.id
_entity.type
_entity.pdbx_description
1 polymer ?
#
loop_
_entity_poly.entity_id
_entity_poly.type
_entity_poly.pdbx_seq_one_letter_code
_entity_poly.pdbx_strand_id
1 'polypeptide(L)'
;MARTQAVYYRDPRGAEPVDAFIQALVPKRAAKIDDFVEEYLNGQPPQAPPPAFPITSQIEGELRELRVRFANTRYRILYQRSENLVVLLHALEKDTGPVPHGDIELAKHRMADFKRRMGAIRRTPPRAAGQDAPPASRPL
;
A
#
# COMPACT_ATOMS: atom_id res chain seq x y z
N MET A 1 5.93 -11.33 18.78
CA MET A 1 6.21 -10.72 17.48
C MET A 1 5.04 -9.85 17.05
N ALA A 2 5.34 -8.73 16.44
CA ALA A 2 4.30 -7.78 16.06
C ALA A 2 3.46 -8.29 14.88
N ARG A 3 2.16 -8.01 14.92
CA ARG A 3 1.27 -8.23 13.78
C ARG A 3 1.59 -7.24 12.68
N THR A 4 1.11 -7.51 11.46
CA THR A 4 1.38 -6.65 10.32
C THR A 4 0.66 -5.30 10.44
N GLN A 5 1.30 -4.27 9.91
CA GLN A 5 0.73 -2.94 9.80
C GLN A 5 1.02 -2.36 8.41
N ALA A 6 -0.02 -2.04 7.68
CA ALA A 6 0.13 -1.34 6.41
C ALA A 6 0.53 0.10 6.68
N VAL A 7 1.48 0.60 5.89
CA VAL A 7 2.00 1.97 6.01
C VAL A 7 2.12 2.58 4.62
N TYR A 8 2.01 3.91 4.55
CA TYR A 8 2.17 4.62 3.29
C TYR A 8 3.64 4.87 3.00
N TYR A 9 4.07 4.53 1.79
CA TYR A 9 5.34 5.04 1.28
C TYR A 9 5.24 6.56 1.20
N ARG A 10 6.28 7.23 1.71
CA ARG A 10 6.42 8.68 1.63
C ARG A 10 7.69 8.99 0.86
N ASP A 11 7.59 9.83 -0.17
CA ASP A 11 8.73 10.19 -0.99
C ASP A 11 9.65 11.20 -0.27
N PRO A 12 10.84 11.49 -0.82
CA PRO A 12 11.78 12.43 -0.18
C PRO A 12 11.22 13.84 0.01
N ARG A 13 10.18 14.22 -0.73
CA ARG A 13 9.54 15.54 -0.60
C ARG A 13 8.35 15.52 0.36
N GLY A 14 8.06 14.38 0.95
CA GLY A 14 6.97 14.24 1.91
C GLY A 14 5.63 13.83 1.32
N ALA A 15 5.55 13.56 0.02
CA ALA A 15 4.31 13.13 -0.60
C ALA A 15 4.06 11.64 -0.32
N GLU A 16 2.80 11.31 -0.10
CA GLU A 16 2.33 9.92 0.11
C GLU A 16 1.42 9.56 -1.06
N PRO A 17 1.97 9.01 -2.15
CA PRO A 17 1.22 8.84 -3.39
C PRO A 17 0.00 7.94 -3.27
N VAL A 18 0.04 6.88 -2.46
CA VAL A 18 -1.13 6.00 -2.29
C VAL A 18 -2.22 6.72 -1.51
N ASP A 19 -1.87 7.42 -0.43
CA ASP A 19 -2.85 8.23 0.30
C ASP A 19 -3.47 9.30 -0.59
N ALA A 20 -2.67 10.00 -1.38
CA ALA A 20 -3.16 11.00 -2.31
C ALA A 20 -4.14 10.41 -3.32
N PHE A 21 -3.84 9.22 -3.85
CA PHE A 21 -4.73 8.51 -4.76
C PHE A 21 -6.08 8.23 -4.09
N ILE A 22 -6.06 7.70 -2.87
CA ILE A 22 -7.27 7.36 -2.13
C ILE A 22 -8.09 8.62 -1.82
N GLN A 23 -7.43 9.69 -1.38
CA GLN A 23 -8.10 10.94 -1.02
C GLN A 23 -8.77 11.62 -2.22
N ALA A 24 -8.30 11.35 -3.44
CA ALA A 24 -8.90 11.89 -4.66
C ALA A 24 -10.16 11.16 -5.10
N LEU A 25 -10.46 10.01 -4.50
CA LEU A 25 -11.64 9.22 -4.83
C LEU A 25 -12.87 9.73 -4.08
N VAL A 26 -14.06 9.43 -4.63
CA VAL A 26 -15.30 9.68 -3.87
C VAL A 26 -15.29 8.85 -2.58
N PRO A 27 -15.94 9.33 -1.49
CA PRO A 27 -15.83 8.69 -0.18
C PRO A 27 -16.15 7.21 -0.12
N LYS A 28 -17.14 6.74 -0.87
CA LYS A 28 -17.51 5.32 -0.87
C LYS A 28 -16.39 4.43 -1.43
N ARG A 29 -15.70 4.91 -2.46
CA ARG A 29 -14.61 4.15 -3.07
C ARG A 29 -13.34 4.20 -2.20
N ALA A 30 -13.05 5.35 -1.63
CA ALA A 30 -11.96 5.49 -0.67
C ALA A 30 -12.16 4.55 0.52
N ALA A 31 -13.36 4.51 1.09
CA ALA A 31 -13.68 3.64 2.21
C ALA A 31 -13.51 2.16 1.85
N LYS A 32 -13.88 1.77 0.63
CA LYS A 32 -13.72 0.38 0.18
C LYS A 32 -12.24 -0.04 0.17
N ILE A 33 -11.36 0.84 -0.30
CA ILE A 33 -9.92 0.56 -0.28
C ILE A 33 -9.42 0.45 1.15
N ASP A 34 -9.79 1.39 2.02
CA ASP A 34 -9.37 1.36 3.43
C ASP A 34 -9.88 0.10 4.14
N ASP A 35 -11.10 -0.34 3.83
CA ASP A 35 -11.65 -1.59 4.38
C ASP A 35 -10.82 -2.80 3.95
N PHE A 36 -10.41 -2.86 2.70
CA PHE A 36 -9.58 -3.96 2.19
C PHE A 36 -8.19 -3.96 2.83
N VAL A 37 -7.59 -2.79 2.97
CA VAL A 37 -6.30 -2.66 3.65
C VAL A 37 -6.43 -3.17 5.09
N GLU A 38 -7.47 -2.74 5.81
CA GLU A 38 -7.68 -3.14 7.20
C GLU A 38 -7.93 -4.64 7.33
N GLU A 39 -8.79 -5.20 6.47
CA GLU A 39 -9.18 -6.61 6.57
C GLU A 39 -8.06 -7.56 6.16
N TYR A 40 -7.33 -7.24 5.10
CA TYR A 40 -6.42 -8.20 4.46
C TYR A 40 -4.95 -7.93 4.71
N LEU A 41 -4.55 -6.71 5.01
CA LEU A 41 -3.14 -6.37 5.19
C LEU A 41 -2.77 -6.03 6.63
N ASN A 42 -3.70 -5.50 7.41
CA ASN A 42 -3.44 -5.14 8.80
C ASN A 42 -3.73 -6.31 9.74
N GLY A 43 -3.01 -6.36 10.84
CA GLY A 43 -3.31 -7.26 11.94
C GLY A 43 -3.06 -8.74 11.66
N GLN A 44 -2.31 -9.07 10.62
CA GLN A 44 -2.01 -10.46 10.28
C GLN A 44 -0.87 -10.99 11.15
N PRO A 45 -0.88 -12.30 11.48
CA PRO A 45 0.27 -12.89 12.18
C PRO A 45 1.57 -12.71 11.40
N PRO A 46 2.72 -12.64 12.08
CA PRO A 46 4.00 -12.39 11.40
C PRO A 46 4.35 -13.36 10.28
N GLN A 47 3.90 -14.61 10.40
CA GLN A 47 4.22 -15.66 9.43
C GLN A 47 3.05 -15.97 8.48
N ALA A 48 1.98 -15.17 8.52
CA ALA A 48 0.81 -15.44 7.69
C ALA A 48 1.17 -15.32 6.21
N PRO A 49 0.68 -16.26 5.36
CA PRO A 49 0.85 -16.11 3.92
C PRO A 49 0.03 -14.92 3.41
N PRO A 50 0.39 -14.38 2.23
CA PRO A 50 -0.43 -13.34 1.62
C PRO A 50 -1.86 -13.83 1.39
N PRO A 51 -2.86 -12.95 1.43
CA PRO A 51 -4.22 -13.33 1.05
C PRO A 51 -4.25 -13.91 -0.37
N ALA A 52 -5.05 -14.96 -0.56
CA ALA A 52 -5.10 -15.66 -1.83
C ALA A 52 -5.78 -14.84 -2.92
N PHE A 53 -5.50 -15.18 -4.20
CA PHE A 53 -6.23 -14.68 -5.34
C PHE A 53 -7.74 -14.95 -5.16
N PRO A 54 -8.64 -14.05 -5.46
CA PRO A 54 -8.44 -12.79 -6.20
C PRO A 54 -8.19 -11.55 -5.33
N ILE A 55 -8.05 -11.70 -4.03
CA ILE A 55 -7.85 -10.55 -3.13
C ILE A 55 -6.47 -9.92 -3.37
N THR A 56 -5.43 -10.75 -3.42
CA THR A 56 -4.09 -10.30 -3.81
C THR A 56 -3.52 -11.18 -4.91
N SER A 57 -2.49 -10.68 -5.56
CA SER A 57 -1.82 -11.39 -6.64
C SER A 57 -0.34 -11.00 -6.63
N GLN A 58 0.52 -11.98 -6.90
CA GLN A 58 1.94 -11.72 -7.04
C GLN A 58 2.21 -10.97 -8.34
N ILE A 59 3.06 -9.94 -8.26
CA ILE A 59 3.49 -9.19 -9.44
C ILE A 59 4.87 -9.65 -9.88
N GLU A 60 5.87 -9.51 -9.00
CA GLU A 60 7.24 -9.87 -9.29
C GLU A 60 7.99 -10.01 -7.96
N GLY A 61 8.60 -11.16 -7.71
CA GLY A 61 9.28 -11.40 -6.45
C GLY A 61 8.35 -11.21 -5.27
N GLU A 62 8.73 -10.34 -4.34
CA GLU A 62 7.94 -10.03 -3.16
C GLU A 62 6.90 -8.92 -3.39
N LEU A 63 6.95 -8.27 -4.55
CA LEU A 63 5.97 -7.24 -4.92
C LEU A 63 4.65 -7.88 -5.27
N ARG A 64 3.58 -7.42 -4.64
CA ARG A 64 2.23 -7.92 -4.82
C ARG A 64 1.27 -6.78 -5.09
N GLU A 65 0.05 -7.11 -5.53
CA GLU A 65 -1.04 -6.15 -5.63
C GLU A 65 -2.21 -6.57 -4.76
N LEU A 66 -2.82 -5.59 -4.08
CA LEU A 66 -4.14 -5.74 -3.46
C LEU A 66 -5.16 -5.32 -4.50
N ARG A 67 -6.14 -6.16 -4.75
CA ARG A 67 -7.14 -5.98 -5.81
C ARG A 67 -8.48 -5.60 -5.18
N VAL A 68 -8.89 -4.36 -5.36
CA VAL A 68 -10.11 -3.84 -4.75
C VAL A 68 -11.12 -3.54 -5.85
N ARG A 69 -12.20 -4.30 -5.88
CA ARG A 69 -13.26 -4.10 -6.86
C ARG A 69 -14.39 -3.27 -6.25
N PHE A 70 -14.82 -2.25 -7.01
CA PHE A 70 -16.00 -1.46 -6.68
C PHE A 70 -16.80 -1.28 -7.96
N ALA A 71 -18.00 -1.90 -8.02
CA ALA A 71 -18.80 -1.96 -9.25
C ALA A 71 -17.97 -2.56 -10.40
N ASN A 72 -17.82 -1.85 -11.50
CA ASN A 72 -17.05 -2.32 -12.66
C ASN A 72 -15.59 -1.85 -12.63
N THR A 73 -15.18 -1.18 -11.56
CA THR A 73 -13.85 -0.61 -11.43
C THR A 73 -12.99 -1.52 -10.58
N ARG A 74 -11.73 -1.70 -10.97
CA ARG A 74 -10.74 -2.39 -10.15
C ARG A 74 -9.61 -1.43 -9.81
N TYR A 75 -9.42 -1.23 -8.51
CA TYR A 75 -8.26 -0.51 -7.99
C TYR A 75 -7.19 -1.52 -7.64
N ARG A 76 -5.95 -1.17 -7.91
CA ARG A 76 -4.81 -2.03 -7.61
C ARG A 76 -3.81 -1.25 -6.77
N ILE A 77 -3.49 -1.78 -5.58
CA ILE A 77 -2.55 -1.16 -4.67
C ILE A 77 -1.33 -2.06 -4.62
N LEU A 78 -0.23 -1.60 -5.19
CA LEU A 78 1.03 -2.35 -5.20
C LEU A 78 1.69 -2.20 -3.84
N TYR A 79 2.10 -3.32 -3.25
CA TYR A 79 2.67 -3.34 -1.92
C TYR A 79 3.75 -4.40 -1.81
N GLN A 80 4.60 -4.24 -0.79
CA GLN A 80 5.62 -5.24 -0.46
C GLN A 80 5.83 -5.25 1.04
N ARG A 81 6.07 -6.43 1.59
CA ARG A 81 6.37 -6.55 3.02
C ARG A 81 7.82 -6.22 3.31
N SER A 82 8.04 -5.58 4.44
CA SER A 82 9.35 -5.38 5.06
C SER A 82 9.17 -5.66 6.54
N GLU A 83 9.57 -6.83 6.98
CA GLU A 83 9.32 -7.32 8.34
C GLU A 83 7.82 -7.33 8.65
N ASN A 84 7.36 -6.61 9.68
CA ASN A 84 5.93 -6.53 10.00
C ASN A 84 5.22 -5.39 9.27
N LEU A 85 5.92 -4.61 8.48
CA LEU A 85 5.31 -3.53 7.70
C LEU A 85 4.86 -4.02 6.33
N VAL A 86 3.69 -3.57 5.91
CA VAL A 86 3.17 -3.78 4.55
C VAL A 86 3.21 -2.41 3.89
N VAL A 87 4.19 -2.19 3.03
CA VAL A 87 4.45 -0.86 2.48
C VAL A 87 3.62 -0.64 1.23
N LEU A 88 2.68 0.31 1.29
CA LEU A 88 1.82 0.66 0.15
C LEU A 88 2.60 1.62 -0.75
N LEU A 89 2.93 1.15 -1.96
CA LEU A 89 3.90 1.79 -2.83
C LEU A 89 3.29 2.59 -3.97
N HIS A 90 2.21 2.08 -4.56
CA HIS A 90 1.61 2.68 -5.75
C HIS A 90 0.17 2.25 -5.87
N ALA A 91 -0.68 3.11 -6.40
CA ALA A 91 -2.09 2.80 -6.62
C ALA A 91 -2.48 3.22 -8.03
N LEU A 92 -3.31 2.40 -8.67
CA LEU A 92 -3.82 2.69 -10.00
C LEU A 92 -5.20 2.06 -10.18
N GLU A 93 -5.93 2.57 -11.15
CA GLU A 93 -7.19 2.00 -11.63
C GLU A 93 -6.90 1.27 -12.93
N LYS A 94 -7.16 -0.04 -12.94
CA LYS A 94 -7.03 -0.84 -14.14
C LYS A 94 -7.97 -2.03 -14.04
N ASP A 95 -9.03 -2.00 -14.82
CA ASP A 95 -10.15 -2.92 -14.68
C ASP A 95 -9.83 -4.33 -15.16
N THR A 96 -8.97 -4.47 -16.14
CA THR A 96 -8.58 -5.76 -16.72
C THR A 96 -7.08 -5.80 -17.07
N GLY A 97 -6.56 -7.00 -17.25
CA GLY A 97 -5.19 -7.19 -17.69
C GLY A 97 -4.15 -6.99 -16.58
N PRO A 98 -2.87 -7.20 -16.91
CA PRO A 98 -1.80 -7.05 -15.95
C PRO A 98 -1.47 -5.59 -15.65
N VAL A 99 -0.80 -5.37 -14.50
CA VAL A 99 -0.28 -4.05 -14.14
C VAL A 99 0.79 -3.66 -15.17
N PRO A 100 0.74 -2.43 -15.72
CA PRO A 100 1.74 -1.98 -16.68
C PRO A 100 3.15 -1.97 -16.13
N HIS A 101 4.12 -2.24 -17.00
CA HIS A 101 5.54 -2.32 -16.60
C HIS A 101 6.04 -1.05 -15.92
N GLY A 102 5.64 0.13 -16.39
CA GLY A 102 6.05 1.40 -15.79
C GLY A 102 5.57 1.55 -14.34
N ASP A 103 4.38 1.06 -14.03
CA ASP A 103 3.85 1.09 -12.66
C ASP A 103 4.61 0.12 -11.76
N ILE A 104 5.00 -1.03 -12.30
CA ILE A 104 5.80 -2.01 -11.56
C ILE A 104 7.18 -1.42 -11.23
N GLU A 105 7.84 -0.82 -12.20
CA GLU A 105 9.16 -0.23 -12.00
C GLU A 105 9.12 0.93 -10.99
N LEU A 106 8.06 1.73 -11.03
CA LEU A 106 7.87 2.80 -10.06
C LEU A 106 7.73 2.25 -8.63
N ALA A 107 6.93 1.20 -8.46
CA ALA A 107 6.77 0.56 -7.16
C ALA A 107 8.08 -0.03 -6.64
N LYS A 108 8.84 -0.68 -7.51
CA LYS A 108 10.16 -1.25 -7.15
C LYS A 108 11.13 -0.15 -6.71
N HIS A 109 11.16 0.96 -7.44
CA HIS A 109 12.00 2.10 -7.11
C HIS A 109 11.63 2.69 -5.74
N ARG A 110 10.35 2.83 -5.48
CA ARG A 110 9.85 3.34 -4.19
C ARG A 110 10.21 2.40 -3.04
N MET A 111 10.13 1.08 -3.25
CA MET A 111 10.50 0.13 -2.21
C MET A 111 11.99 0.18 -1.89
N ALA A 112 12.84 0.32 -2.90
CA ALA A 112 14.27 0.49 -2.71
C ALA A 112 14.56 1.78 -1.90
N ASP A 113 13.89 2.88 -2.23
CA ASP A 113 14.01 4.13 -1.49
C ASP A 113 13.55 3.98 -0.04
N PHE A 114 12.42 3.30 0.17
CA PHE A 114 11.90 3.03 1.52
C PHE A 114 12.94 2.27 2.36
N LYS A 115 13.49 1.19 1.84
CA LYS A 115 14.48 0.38 2.56
C LYS A 115 15.73 1.18 2.90
N ARG A 116 16.20 1.99 1.97
CA ARG A 116 17.37 2.83 2.20
C ARG A 116 17.14 3.83 3.33
N ARG A 117 15.99 4.50 3.32
CA ARG A 117 15.69 5.51 4.33
C ARG A 117 15.34 4.93 5.69
N MET A 118 14.74 3.73 5.74
CA MET A 118 14.46 3.06 6.99
C MET A 118 15.73 2.61 7.71
N GLY A 119 16.83 2.45 6.99
CA GLY A 119 18.14 2.18 7.58
C GLY A 119 18.85 3.42 8.13
N ALA A 120 18.32 4.61 7.92
CA ALA A 120 18.95 5.84 8.38
C ALA A 120 18.79 6.01 9.90
N ILE A 121 19.79 6.60 10.54
CA ILE A 121 19.77 6.82 12.00
C ILE A 121 18.61 7.71 12.42
N ARG A 122 18.33 8.74 11.64
CA ARG A 122 17.22 9.66 11.90
C ARG A 122 16.19 9.52 10.78
N ARG A 123 15.28 8.58 10.97
CA ARG A 123 14.20 8.37 10.01
C ARG A 123 12.88 8.89 10.55
N THR A 124 12.02 9.33 9.64
CA THR A 124 10.62 9.62 9.99
C THR A 124 9.85 8.31 9.90
N PRO A 125 9.16 7.88 10.96
CA PRO A 125 8.32 6.68 10.88
C PRO A 125 7.25 6.84 9.80
N PRO A 126 6.95 5.78 9.03
CA PRO A 126 5.88 5.85 8.04
C PRO A 126 4.51 5.92 8.73
N ARG A 127 3.57 6.60 8.07
CA ARG A 127 2.22 6.75 8.59
C ARG A 127 1.40 5.48 8.34
N ALA A 128 0.67 5.04 9.34
CA ALA A 128 -0.19 3.85 9.26
C ALA A 128 -1.34 4.07 8.27
N ALA A 129 -1.76 2.98 7.61
CA ALA A 129 -2.87 2.96 6.67
C ALA A 129 -3.96 2.00 7.15
N GLY A 130 -5.19 2.22 6.71
CA GLY A 130 -6.36 1.44 7.09
C GLY A 130 -7.39 2.30 7.78
N GLN A 131 -8.49 1.66 8.26
CA GLN A 131 -9.61 2.39 8.86
C GLN A 131 -9.23 3.18 10.12
N ASP A 132 -8.38 2.60 10.95
CA ASP A 132 -7.99 3.20 12.21
C ASP A 132 -6.72 4.05 12.10
N ALA A 133 -6.29 4.33 10.87
CA ALA A 133 -5.11 5.14 10.66
C ALA A 133 -5.36 6.58 11.14
N PRO A 134 -4.41 7.20 11.85
CA PRO A 134 -4.56 8.58 12.22
C PRO A 134 -4.62 9.46 10.98
N PRO A 135 -5.37 10.57 11.00
CA PRO A 135 -5.40 11.47 9.86
C PRO A 135 -4.00 11.99 9.55
N ALA A 136 -3.75 12.26 8.27
CA ALA A 136 -2.48 12.84 7.88
C ALA A 136 -2.24 14.15 8.62
N SER A 137 -1.07 14.27 9.26
CA SER A 137 -0.63 15.56 9.80
C SER A 137 -0.33 16.43 8.61
N ARG A 138 -1.21 17.38 8.33
CA ARG A 138 -0.94 18.37 7.30
C ARG A 138 -0.33 19.58 7.96
N PRO A 139 0.78 20.09 7.44
CA PRO A 139 1.25 21.38 7.92
C PRO A 139 0.16 22.41 7.68
N LEU A 140 -0.11 23.14 8.70
CA LEU A 140 -1.08 24.22 8.63
C LEU A 140 -0.49 25.39 7.85
#